data_f360aae5dfd67f1f552b47b3f8e68719
#
_entry.id   f360aae5dfd67f1f552b47b3f8e68719
#
_cell.length_a   1.000
_cell.length_b   1.000
_cell.length_c   1.000
_cell.angle_alpha   90.00
_cell.angle_beta   90.00
_cell.angle_gamma   90.00
#
_symmetry.space_group_name_H-M   'P 1'
#
loop_
_entity.id
_entity.type
_entity.pdbx_description
1 polymer ?
#
loop_
_entity_poly.entity_id
_entity_poly.type
_entity_poly.pdbx_seq_one_letter_code
_entity_poly.pdbx_strand_id
1 'polypeptide(L)'
;MSAEISISNIVLRNLRKEDLDDIIKIDSASIGYMRNNYFIRKFERIFGEDHQLLISLVATDHNRVVGYVMGEANTGEYGIPETVASVDTFGVHPDYKRVGIGALLLEEYCALAAKAGIELMTTLISEDYPDIVKFFKAQNFKQAKMIALDRRL
;
A
#
# COMPACT_ATOMS: atom_id res chain seq x y z
N MET A 1 -27.52 13.17 -8.70
CA MET A 1 -26.25 13.89 -8.99
C MET A 1 -25.15 13.30 -8.12
N SER A 2 -24.15 12.69 -8.74
CA SER A 2 -22.95 12.32 -8.02
C SER A 2 -22.18 13.60 -7.69
N ALA A 3 -21.85 13.82 -6.41
CA ALA A 3 -20.96 14.90 -6.04
C ALA A 3 -19.62 14.68 -6.77
N GLU A 4 -19.10 15.73 -7.38
CA GLU A 4 -17.78 15.69 -8.03
C GLU A 4 -16.73 15.45 -6.96
N ILE A 5 -15.97 14.36 -7.11
CA ILE A 5 -14.92 14.00 -6.18
C ILE A 5 -13.75 14.94 -6.43
N SER A 6 -13.39 15.72 -5.42
CA SER A 6 -12.24 16.62 -5.49
C SER A 6 -11.09 16.06 -4.68
N ILE A 7 -9.92 15.96 -5.29
CA ILE A 7 -8.70 15.53 -4.60
C ILE A 7 -8.30 16.47 -3.45
N SER A 8 -8.75 17.74 -3.52
CA SER A 8 -8.50 18.72 -2.44
C SER A 8 -9.19 18.37 -1.13
N ASN A 9 -10.23 17.54 -1.16
CA ASN A 9 -10.93 17.07 0.03
C ASN A 9 -10.31 15.82 0.65
N ILE A 10 -9.34 15.21 -0.04
CA ILE A 10 -8.68 14.01 0.44
C ILE A 10 -7.65 14.35 1.50
N VAL A 11 -7.77 13.68 2.64
CA VAL A 11 -6.82 13.79 3.76
C VAL A 11 -6.11 12.46 3.94
N LEU A 12 -4.78 12.50 4.00
CA LEU A 12 -3.96 11.34 4.32
C LEU A 12 -3.67 11.32 5.81
N ARG A 13 -3.78 10.16 6.41
CA ARG A 13 -3.42 9.94 7.81
C ARG A 13 -2.86 8.55 8.03
N ASN A 14 -2.24 8.35 9.18
CA ASN A 14 -1.77 7.03 9.57
C ASN A 14 -2.93 6.03 9.69
N LEU A 15 -2.61 4.78 9.37
CA LEU A 15 -3.51 3.66 9.56
C LEU A 15 -3.90 3.52 11.04
N ARG A 16 -5.16 3.17 11.28
CA ARG A 16 -5.72 2.88 12.61
C ARG A 16 -6.33 1.48 12.64
N LYS A 17 -6.42 0.89 13.82
CA LYS A 17 -7.06 -0.43 13.99
C LYS A 17 -8.48 -0.47 13.45
N GLU A 18 -9.22 0.62 13.60
CA GLU A 18 -10.61 0.77 13.18
C GLU A 18 -10.79 0.76 11.66
N ASP A 19 -9.71 0.90 10.90
CA ASP A 19 -9.77 0.95 9.44
C ASP A 19 -9.88 -0.43 8.78
N LEU A 20 -9.73 -1.50 9.53
CA LEU A 20 -9.67 -2.87 9.02
C LEU A 20 -10.83 -3.23 8.08
N ASP A 21 -12.06 -3.01 8.52
CA ASP A 21 -13.25 -3.41 7.76
C ASP A 21 -13.37 -2.62 6.45
N ASP A 22 -13.08 -1.33 6.47
CA ASP A 22 -13.11 -0.48 5.27
C ASP A 22 -12.04 -0.90 4.26
N ILE A 23 -10.85 -1.23 4.73
CA ILE A 23 -9.75 -1.71 3.88
C ILE A 23 -10.12 -3.05 3.23
N ILE A 24 -10.68 -3.98 3.99
CA ILE A 24 -11.13 -5.27 3.45
C ILE A 24 -12.17 -5.07 2.34
N LYS A 25 -13.09 -4.14 2.52
CA LYS A 25 -14.11 -3.82 1.50
C LYS A 25 -13.48 -3.23 0.22
N ILE A 26 -12.54 -2.31 0.38
CA ILE A 26 -11.83 -1.70 -0.77
C ILE A 26 -11.04 -2.77 -1.54
N ASP A 27 -10.30 -3.59 -0.83
CA ASP A 27 -9.52 -4.68 -1.42
C ASP A 27 -10.42 -5.68 -2.16
N SER A 28 -11.51 -6.13 -1.52
CA SER A 28 -12.44 -7.10 -2.12
C SER A 28 -13.12 -6.57 -3.38
N ALA A 29 -13.38 -5.27 -3.44
CA ALA A 29 -13.94 -4.63 -4.63
C ALA A 29 -12.96 -4.66 -5.82
N SER A 30 -11.66 -4.69 -5.56
CA SER A 30 -10.62 -4.75 -6.60
C SER A 30 -10.29 -6.16 -7.04
N ILE A 31 -10.16 -7.11 -6.12
CA ILE A 31 -9.72 -8.47 -6.41
C ILE A 31 -10.86 -9.48 -6.56
N GLY A 32 -12.08 -9.12 -6.16
CA GLY A 32 -13.28 -9.93 -6.34
C GLY A 32 -13.59 -10.94 -5.23
N TYR A 33 -12.80 -11.01 -4.16
CA TYR A 33 -13.06 -11.86 -3.00
C TYR A 33 -12.47 -11.23 -1.72
N MET A 34 -12.95 -11.67 -0.55
CA MET A 34 -12.52 -11.13 0.73
C MET A 34 -11.28 -11.86 1.27
N ARG A 35 -10.25 -11.11 1.64
CA ARG A 35 -9.02 -11.63 2.24
C ARG A 35 -8.95 -11.30 3.73
N ASN A 36 -9.98 -11.68 4.49
CA ASN A 36 -10.09 -11.32 5.91
C ASN A 36 -8.87 -11.74 6.74
N ASN A 37 -8.46 -13.00 6.64
CA ASN A 37 -7.34 -13.52 7.42
C ASN A 37 -6.02 -12.85 7.06
N TYR A 38 -5.81 -12.51 5.79
CA TYR A 38 -4.64 -11.76 5.34
C TYR A 38 -4.55 -10.41 6.06
N PHE A 39 -5.62 -9.63 6.05
CA PHE A 39 -5.64 -8.31 6.67
C PHE A 39 -5.61 -8.38 8.19
N ILE A 40 -6.30 -9.33 8.82
CA ILE A 40 -6.26 -9.53 10.27
C ILE A 40 -4.81 -9.76 10.73
N ARG A 41 -4.08 -10.67 10.08
CA ARG A 41 -2.67 -10.94 10.39
C ARG A 41 -1.78 -9.72 10.13
N LYS A 42 -2.03 -9.00 9.05
CA LYS A 42 -1.30 -7.78 8.71
C LYS A 42 -1.47 -6.72 9.80
N PHE A 43 -2.69 -6.49 10.25
CA PHE A 43 -3.00 -5.56 11.33
C PHE A 43 -2.41 -6.00 12.67
N GLU A 44 -2.46 -7.28 13.00
CA GLU A 44 -1.82 -7.82 14.19
C GLU A 44 -0.31 -7.54 14.21
N ARG A 45 0.35 -7.69 13.08
CA ARG A 45 1.78 -7.36 12.96
C ARG A 45 2.06 -5.87 13.07
N ILE A 46 1.27 -5.04 12.41
CA ILE A 46 1.46 -3.58 12.40
C ILE A 46 1.22 -3.00 13.79
N PHE A 47 0.17 -3.45 14.49
CA PHE A 47 -0.22 -2.94 15.81
C PHE A 47 0.29 -3.79 16.98
N GLY A 48 1.12 -4.79 16.73
CA GLY A 48 1.74 -5.63 17.76
C GLY A 48 2.88 -4.92 18.49
N GLU A 49 3.44 -5.62 19.50
CA GLU A 49 4.48 -5.05 20.37
C GLU A 49 5.83 -4.83 19.66
N ASP A 50 6.13 -5.61 18.63
CA ASP A 50 7.35 -5.47 17.83
C ASP A 50 7.15 -4.37 16.78
N HIS A 51 7.27 -3.13 17.23
CA HIS A 51 7.10 -1.96 16.38
C HIS A 51 8.19 -1.87 15.32
N GLN A 52 7.88 -2.37 14.16
CA GLN A 52 8.55 -1.90 12.97
C GLN A 52 7.87 -0.61 12.49
N LEU A 53 8.62 0.22 11.84
CA LEU A 53 8.22 1.53 11.38
C LEU A 53 6.82 1.53 10.74
N LEU A 54 5.89 2.22 11.39
CA LEU A 54 4.51 2.33 10.92
C LEU A 54 4.41 3.48 9.91
N ILE A 55 4.51 3.16 8.63
CA ILE A 55 4.30 4.13 7.56
C ILE A 55 3.01 3.90 6.79
N SER A 56 2.26 2.86 7.14
CA SER A 56 0.98 2.55 6.49
C SER A 56 -0.02 3.71 6.63
N LEU A 57 -0.66 4.05 5.52
CA LEU A 57 -1.51 5.23 5.38
C LEU A 57 -2.88 4.87 4.85
N VAL A 58 -3.86 5.69 5.20
CA VAL A 58 -5.16 5.73 4.55
C VAL A 58 -5.44 7.12 3.98
N ALA A 59 -6.20 7.14 2.91
CA ALA A 59 -6.80 8.35 2.35
C ALA A 59 -8.26 8.41 2.77
N THR A 60 -8.70 9.56 3.23
CA THR A 60 -10.09 9.77 3.63
C THR A 60 -10.72 10.93 2.86
N ASP A 61 -12.01 10.80 2.63
CA ASP A 61 -12.89 11.86 2.14
C ASP A 61 -13.99 12.06 3.17
N HIS A 62 -14.03 13.22 3.82
CA HIS A 62 -14.95 13.51 4.93
C HIS A 62 -15.00 12.36 5.97
N ASN A 63 -13.84 11.93 6.43
CA ASN A 63 -13.63 10.83 7.40
C ASN A 63 -13.97 9.41 6.88
N ARG A 64 -14.41 9.27 5.64
CA ARG A 64 -14.60 7.96 5.02
C ARG A 64 -13.29 7.48 4.42
N VAL A 65 -12.86 6.26 4.75
CA VAL A 65 -11.67 5.65 4.13
C VAL A 65 -11.97 5.30 2.68
N VAL A 66 -11.18 5.86 1.77
CA VAL A 66 -11.35 5.69 0.32
C VAL A 66 -10.11 5.12 -0.37
N GLY A 67 -9.03 4.95 0.35
CA GLY A 67 -7.81 4.35 -0.17
C GLY A 67 -6.84 4.01 0.96
N TYR A 68 -5.88 3.16 0.65
CA TYR A 68 -4.87 2.74 1.62
C TYR A 68 -3.59 2.28 0.94
N VAL A 69 -2.49 2.34 1.67
CA VAL A 69 -1.22 1.72 1.34
C VAL A 69 -0.61 1.13 2.60
N MET A 70 -0.18 -0.12 2.52
CA MET A 70 0.40 -0.85 3.64
C MET A 70 1.66 -1.58 3.22
N GLY A 71 2.62 -1.63 4.11
CA GLY A 71 3.85 -2.38 3.90
C GLY A 71 4.69 -2.45 5.16
N GLU A 72 5.88 -2.99 5.02
CA GLU A 72 6.80 -3.24 6.11
C GLU A 72 8.21 -2.78 5.74
N ALA A 73 8.99 -2.42 6.76
CA ALA A 73 10.41 -2.16 6.61
C ALA A 73 11.20 -3.43 6.96
N ASN A 74 12.15 -3.79 6.12
CA ASN A 74 13.02 -4.95 6.30
C ASN A 74 14.48 -4.53 6.15
N THR A 75 15.37 -5.27 6.82
CA THR A 75 16.81 -5.11 6.70
C THR A 75 17.47 -6.46 6.50
N GLY A 76 18.52 -6.51 5.70
CA GLY A 76 19.44 -7.65 5.67
C GLY A 76 19.02 -8.85 4.84
N GLU A 77 18.21 -8.68 3.82
CA GLU A 77 17.95 -9.74 2.85
C GLU A 77 19.23 -10.02 2.02
N TYR A 78 19.37 -11.25 1.53
CA TYR A 78 20.52 -11.78 0.77
C TYR A 78 21.30 -10.74 -0.06
N GLY A 79 22.40 -10.20 0.49
CA GLY A 79 23.27 -9.28 -0.21
C GLY A 79 22.66 -7.93 -0.55
N ILE A 80 21.54 -7.58 0.04
CA ILE A 80 20.92 -6.26 -0.08
C ILE A 80 21.33 -5.44 1.15
N PRO A 81 22.27 -4.51 1.01
CA PRO A 81 22.79 -3.74 2.14
C PRO A 81 21.90 -2.58 2.55
N GLU A 82 20.97 -2.18 1.68
CA GLU A 82 20.08 -1.05 1.91
C GLU A 82 18.97 -1.41 2.90
N THR A 83 18.51 -0.41 3.65
CA THR A 83 17.25 -0.51 4.35
C THR A 83 16.10 -0.44 3.34
N VAL A 84 15.25 -1.44 3.37
CA VAL A 84 14.21 -1.64 2.37
C VAL A 84 12.83 -1.57 3.03
N ALA A 85 11.91 -0.85 2.44
CA ALA A 85 10.50 -0.97 2.74
C ALA A 85 9.75 -1.54 1.54
N SER A 86 8.65 -2.21 1.82
CA SER A 86 7.80 -2.79 0.77
C SER A 86 6.44 -2.10 0.70
N VAL A 87 5.86 -2.10 -0.49
CA VAL A 87 4.42 -1.92 -0.67
C VAL A 87 3.83 -3.31 -0.80
N ASP A 88 3.12 -3.77 0.23
CA ASP A 88 2.58 -5.12 0.27
C ASP A 88 1.16 -5.19 -0.25
N THR A 89 0.37 -4.16 0.05
CA THR A 89 -1.00 -4.04 -0.40
C THR A 89 -1.40 -2.57 -0.53
N PHE A 90 -2.21 -2.30 -1.51
CA PHE A 90 -2.56 -0.95 -1.92
C PHE A 90 -3.90 -1.00 -2.63
N GLY A 91 -4.76 -0.04 -2.38
CA GLY A 91 -6.06 0.00 -3.02
C GLY A 91 -6.73 1.37 -2.92
N VAL A 92 -7.60 1.63 -3.89
CA VAL A 92 -8.46 2.81 -3.93
C VAL A 92 -9.89 2.34 -4.16
N HIS A 93 -10.84 2.90 -3.42
CA HIS A 93 -12.27 2.60 -3.58
C HIS A 93 -12.68 2.82 -5.04
N PRO A 94 -13.49 1.91 -5.63
CA PRO A 94 -13.86 1.99 -7.05
C PRO A 94 -14.45 3.34 -7.48
N ASP A 95 -15.25 3.96 -6.61
CA ASP A 95 -15.88 5.26 -6.89
C ASP A 95 -14.90 6.43 -6.87
N TYR A 96 -13.67 6.20 -6.40
CA TYR A 96 -12.62 7.22 -6.23
C TYR A 96 -11.43 6.99 -7.16
N LYS A 97 -11.53 6.07 -8.10
CA LYS A 97 -10.45 5.82 -9.07
C LYS A 97 -10.30 6.97 -10.06
N ARG A 98 -9.08 7.11 -10.61
CA ARG A 98 -8.72 8.10 -11.66
C ARG A 98 -8.74 9.56 -11.24
N VAL A 99 -8.78 9.86 -9.93
CA VAL A 99 -8.63 11.23 -9.42
C VAL A 99 -7.26 11.49 -8.78
N GLY A 100 -6.35 10.50 -8.81
CA GLY A 100 -4.98 10.67 -8.33
C GLY A 100 -4.73 10.26 -6.87
N ILE A 101 -5.68 9.62 -6.20
CA ILE A 101 -5.54 9.21 -4.79
C ILE A 101 -4.42 8.17 -4.63
N GLY A 102 -4.32 7.23 -5.55
CA GLY A 102 -3.26 6.21 -5.50
C GLY A 102 -1.86 6.81 -5.58
N ALA A 103 -1.66 7.76 -6.51
CA ALA A 103 -0.41 8.48 -6.64
C ALA A 103 -0.07 9.29 -5.39
N LEU A 104 -1.07 9.96 -4.81
CA LEU A 104 -0.92 10.75 -3.59
C LEU A 104 -0.51 9.88 -2.40
N LEU A 105 -1.17 8.72 -2.21
CA LEU A 105 -0.84 7.76 -1.17
C LEU A 105 0.59 7.23 -1.31
N LEU A 106 0.97 6.84 -2.50
CA LEU A 106 2.29 6.25 -2.74
C LEU A 106 3.41 7.27 -2.58
N GLU A 107 3.20 8.49 -3.06
CA GLU A 107 4.16 9.58 -2.87
C GLU A 107 4.41 9.89 -1.41
N GLU A 108 3.37 10.04 -0.61
CA GLU A 108 3.50 10.29 0.84
C GLU A 108 4.12 9.10 1.57
N TYR A 109 3.73 7.88 1.21
CA TYR A 109 4.30 6.66 1.76
C TYR A 109 5.82 6.60 1.53
N CYS A 110 6.28 6.88 0.32
CA CYS A 110 7.70 6.94 -0.01
C CYS A 110 8.42 8.09 0.72
N ALA A 111 7.78 9.25 0.85
CA ALA A 111 8.36 10.39 1.55
C ALA A 111 8.56 10.10 3.05
N LEU A 112 7.59 9.48 3.69
CA LEU A 112 7.69 9.08 5.10
C LEU A 112 8.77 8.01 5.31
N ALA A 113 8.84 7.04 4.40
CA ALA A 113 9.90 6.03 4.43
C ALA A 113 11.28 6.65 4.30
N ALA A 114 11.47 7.58 3.39
CA ALA A 114 12.74 8.29 3.20
C ALA A 114 13.14 9.09 4.45
N LYS A 115 12.20 9.78 5.09
CA LYS A 115 12.42 10.49 6.36
C LYS A 115 12.88 9.56 7.48
N ALA A 116 12.43 8.32 7.46
CA ALA A 116 12.80 7.30 8.44
C ALA A 116 14.13 6.61 8.13
N GLY A 117 14.83 7.02 7.08
CA GLY A 117 16.10 6.43 6.67
C GLY A 117 16.00 5.23 5.73
N ILE A 118 14.83 4.95 5.21
CA ILE A 118 14.64 3.88 4.20
C ILE A 118 15.23 4.36 2.87
N GLU A 119 16.07 3.53 2.28
CA GLU A 119 16.80 3.86 1.06
C GLU A 119 16.14 3.30 -0.21
N LEU A 120 15.38 2.21 -0.07
CA LEU A 120 14.79 1.51 -1.20
C LEU A 120 13.34 1.11 -0.90
N MET A 121 12.45 1.39 -1.85
CA MET A 121 11.06 0.92 -1.80
C MET A 121 10.86 -0.18 -2.83
N THR A 122 10.31 -1.31 -2.43
CA THR A 122 10.07 -2.46 -3.31
C THR A 122 8.61 -2.88 -3.32
N THR A 123 8.19 -3.54 -4.38
CA THR A 123 6.90 -4.22 -4.45
C THR A 123 7.01 -5.44 -5.35
N LEU A 124 6.17 -6.45 -5.08
CA LEU A 124 6.03 -7.63 -5.93
C LEU A 124 4.61 -7.65 -6.49
N ILE A 125 4.50 -7.76 -7.80
CA ILE A 125 3.23 -7.73 -8.50
C ILE A 125 3.16 -8.96 -9.40
N SER A 126 2.05 -9.71 -9.34
CA SER A 126 1.81 -10.81 -10.27
C SER A 126 1.73 -10.30 -11.71
N GLU A 127 2.25 -11.08 -12.63
CA GLU A 127 2.16 -10.81 -14.07
C GLU A 127 0.71 -10.71 -14.57
N ASP A 128 -0.24 -11.27 -13.81
CA ASP A 128 -1.67 -11.21 -14.13
C ASP A 128 -2.28 -9.80 -13.98
N TYR A 129 -1.54 -8.86 -13.41
CA TYR A 129 -2.00 -7.49 -13.13
C TYR A 129 -1.15 -6.42 -13.86
N PRO A 130 -1.14 -6.40 -15.20
CA PRO A 130 -0.31 -5.46 -15.96
C PRO A 130 -0.66 -3.98 -15.71
N ASP A 131 -1.90 -3.66 -15.37
CA ASP A 131 -2.32 -2.31 -15.06
C ASP A 131 -1.70 -1.79 -13.77
N ILE A 132 -1.52 -2.66 -12.78
CA ILE A 132 -0.84 -2.33 -11.53
C ILE A 132 0.65 -2.06 -11.79
N VAL A 133 1.29 -2.90 -12.59
CA VAL A 133 2.69 -2.69 -13.00
C VAL A 133 2.85 -1.34 -13.70
N LYS A 134 1.95 -1.02 -14.63
CA LYS A 134 1.94 0.26 -15.34
C LYS A 134 1.80 1.44 -14.39
N PHE A 135 0.92 1.33 -13.40
CA PHE A 135 0.73 2.35 -12.37
C PHE A 135 2.04 2.61 -11.60
N PHE A 136 2.69 1.55 -11.08
CA PHE A 136 3.94 1.70 -10.34
C PHE A 136 5.06 2.29 -11.20
N LYS A 137 5.17 1.88 -12.47
CA LYS A 137 6.15 2.48 -13.40
C LYS A 137 5.89 3.98 -13.60
N ALA A 138 4.64 4.41 -13.66
CA ALA A 138 4.28 5.83 -13.74
C ALA A 138 4.67 6.59 -12.44
N GLN A 139 4.83 5.89 -11.32
CA GLN A 139 5.27 6.44 -10.04
C GLN A 139 6.80 6.28 -9.82
N ASN A 140 7.56 6.20 -10.90
CA ASN A 140 9.03 6.12 -10.89
C ASN A 140 9.60 4.79 -10.34
N PHE A 141 8.79 3.76 -10.22
CA PHE A 141 9.28 2.41 -10.00
C PHE A 141 9.81 1.83 -11.31
N LYS A 142 10.83 1.05 -11.23
CA LYS A 142 11.41 0.32 -12.35
C LYS A 142 11.59 -1.14 -11.99
N GLN A 143 11.73 -1.99 -13.00
CA GLN A 143 12.00 -3.39 -12.75
C GLN A 143 13.30 -3.55 -11.97
N ALA A 144 13.22 -4.22 -10.82
CA ALA A 144 14.36 -4.47 -9.96
C ALA A 144 15.30 -5.53 -10.59
N LYS A 145 16.58 -5.44 -10.24
CA LYS A 145 17.58 -6.46 -10.57
C LYS A 145 17.53 -7.61 -9.56
N MET A 146 16.35 -8.17 -9.39
CA MET A 146 16.05 -9.23 -8.42
C MET A 146 15.42 -10.40 -9.17
N ILE A 147 15.69 -11.59 -8.73
CA ILE A 147 15.07 -12.80 -9.29
C ILE A 147 14.10 -13.34 -8.23
N ALA A 148 12.85 -13.41 -8.57
CA ALA A 148 11.85 -14.08 -7.75
C ALA A 148 11.88 -15.57 -8.03
N LEU A 149 12.03 -16.38 -6.98
CA LEU A 149 12.02 -17.84 -7.06
C LEU A 149 10.89 -18.38 -6.21
N ASP A 150 10.17 -19.38 -6.73
CA ASP A 150 9.15 -20.08 -5.96
C ASP A 150 9.30 -21.61 -6.09
N ARG A 151 8.70 -22.31 -5.16
CA ARG A 151 8.59 -23.78 -5.18
C ARG A 151 7.27 -24.18 -4.55
N ARG A 152 6.46 -24.91 -5.29
CA ARG A 152 5.24 -25.50 -4.72
C ARG A 152 5.60 -26.67 -3.81
N LEU A 153 4.90 -26.76 -2.68
CA LEU A 153 5.09 -27.77 -1.66
C LEU A 153 3.96 -28.81 -1.68
#